data_024682d0fec9e14fc33c10214fe925a4
#
_entry.id   024682d0fec9e14fc33c10214fe925a4
#
_cell.length_a   1.000
_cell.length_b   1.000
_cell.length_c   1.000
_cell.angle_alpha   90.00
_cell.angle_beta   90.00
_cell.angle_gamma   90.00
#
_symmetry.space_group_name_H-M   'P 1'
#
loop_
_entity.id
_entity.type
_entity.pdbx_description
1 polymer ?
#
loop_
_entity_poly.entity_id
_entity_poly.type
_entity_poly.pdbx_seq_one_letter_code
_entity_poly.pdbx_strand_id
1 'polypeptide(L)'
;MKFPLFLATVLPVCVLALSACSSTAPRPADDLEVAFMCTNGTAIAVRFSPANETAVLTHQGSSITLAQQPSGSGFIYSNGPNTIRGKGDDLTVEIGRMVPLQCTAQ
;
A
#
# COMPACT_ATOMS: atom_id res chain seq x y z
N MET A 1 -41.21 -20.60 61.95
CA MET A 1 -40.84 -20.48 61.47
C MET A 1 -40.62 -20.01 60.42
N LYS A 2 -40.36 -19.80 59.87
CA LYS A 2 -40.07 -19.37 58.92
C LYS A 2 -39.05 -18.98 58.39
N PHE A 3 -38.73 -19.00 57.62
CA PHE A 3 -37.70 -18.66 57.00
C PHE A 3 -37.53 -18.09 55.88
N PRO A 4 -37.14 -17.60 55.56
CA PRO A 4 -36.91 -16.82 54.67
C PRO A 4 -36.25 -17.08 53.70
N LEU A 5 -36.21 -17.05 53.14
CA LEU A 5 -35.57 -17.24 52.23
C LEU A 5 -35.04 -16.45 51.49
N PHE A 6 -34.50 -16.16 51.05
CA PHE A 6 -33.87 -15.40 50.29
C PHE A 6 -33.47 -15.58 49.18
N LEU A 7 -33.35 -15.38 48.63
CA LEU A 7 -33.04 -15.33 47.55
C LEU A 7 -32.10 -14.78 47.03
N ALA A 8 -31.35 -14.90 46.76
CA ALA A 8 -30.36 -14.40 46.21
C ALA A 8 -30.39 -14.24 44.96
N THR A 9 -30.45 -13.66 44.59
CA THR A 9 -30.50 -13.42 43.34
C THR A 9 -29.42 -13.00 42.80
N VAL A 10 -28.77 -13.33 42.39
CA VAL A 10 -27.72 -12.91 41.75
C VAL A 10 -27.77 -12.60 40.51
N LEU A 11 -27.39 -12.01 40.06
CA LEU A 11 -27.29 -11.57 38.88
C LEU A 11 -26.24 -11.55 38.17
N PRO A 12 -25.89 -11.81 37.38
CA PRO A 12 -24.89 -11.84 36.66
C PRO A 12 -24.68 -10.94 35.81
N VAL A 13 -23.95 -10.50 35.75
CA VAL A 13 -23.62 -9.54 34.99
C VAL A 13 -22.95 -9.79 33.92
N CYS A 14 -23.09 -9.75 33.06
CA CYS A 14 -22.45 -9.91 32.01
C CYS A 14 -21.79 -9.02 31.44
N VAL A 15 -21.02 -8.97 31.37
CA VAL A 15 -20.30 -8.09 30.80
C VAL A 15 -19.94 -8.26 29.57
N LEU A 16 -19.96 -7.85 28.84
CA LEU A 16 -19.57 -7.83 27.68
C LEU A 16 -18.59 -7.24 27.21
N ALA A 17 -17.85 -7.45 26.99
CA ALA A 17 -16.84 -6.92 26.50
C ALA A 17 -16.72 -6.69 25.24
N LEU A 18 -16.79 -6.30 24.76
CA LEU A 18 -16.60 -6.00 23.58
C LEU A 18 -15.61 -5.65 23.03
N SER A 19 -14.91 -5.78 22.87
CA SER A 19 -13.92 -5.45 22.29
C SER A 19 -13.80 -5.06 21.12
N ALA A 20 -13.85 -4.98 20.61
CA ALA A 20 -13.76 -4.50 19.51
C ALA A 20 -12.82 -4.16 18.84
N CYS A 21 -12.22 -3.97 18.88
CA CYS A 21 -11.29 -3.48 18.28
C CYS A 21 -10.89 -3.30 17.20
N SER A 22 -10.76 -3.43 16.72
CA SER A 22 -10.42 -3.19 15.64
C SER A 22 -9.51 -2.53 15.25
N SER A 23 -8.86 -2.31 15.58
CA SER A 23 -7.93 -1.64 15.21
C SER A 23 -7.62 -1.26 14.21
N THR A 24 -7.45 -1.19 13.80
CA THR A 24 -7.23 -0.67 12.83
C THR A 24 -6.23 0.11 12.56
N ALA A 25 -5.33 -0.20 12.54
CA ALA A 25 -4.31 0.50 12.19
C ALA A 25 -4.56 0.99 10.95
N PRO A 26 -4.25 2.03 10.70
CA PRO A 26 -4.55 2.61 9.52
C PRO A 26 -3.68 2.11 8.55
N ARG A 27 -3.88 1.41 7.84
CA ARG A 27 -3.19 1.04 6.89
C ARG A 27 -3.01 2.07 6.02
N PRO A 28 -2.05 2.31 5.50
CA PRO A 28 -1.79 3.31 4.58
C PRO A 28 -2.63 2.90 3.57
N ALA A 29 -3.47 3.28 3.58
CA ALA A 29 -4.29 3.02 2.75
C ALA A 29 -3.95 2.80 1.56
N ASP A 30 -4.23 1.97 1.09
CA ASP A 30 -4.05 1.91 -0.21
C ASP A 30 -2.73 1.91 -0.78
N ASP A 31 -1.70 1.55 -0.12
CA ASP A 31 -0.45 1.32 -0.80
C ASP A 31 -0.68 0.13 -1.70
N LEU A 32 -0.21 0.24 -2.93
CA LEU A 32 -0.42 -0.80 -3.90
C LEU A 32 0.91 -1.20 -4.48
N GLU A 33 1.26 -2.45 -4.37
CA GLU A 33 2.52 -2.92 -4.93
C GLU A 33 2.24 -3.67 -6.21
N VAL A 34 2.91 -3.30 -7.28
CA VAL A 34 2.69 -3.90 -8.59
C VAL A 34 4.02 -4.40 -9.12
N ALA A 35 4.02 -5.62 -9.60
CA ALA A 35 5.21 -6.20 -10.21
C ALA A 35 5.14 -5.99 -11.70
N PHE A 36 6.27 -5.62 -12.29
CA PHE A 36 6.35 -5.39 -13.72
C PHE A 36 7.46 -6.22 -14.31
N MET A 37 7.26 -6.61 -15.55
CA MET A 37 8.30 -7.31 -16.29
C MET A 37 8.66 -6.45 -17.49
N CYS A 38 9.93 -6.20 -17.67
CA CYS A 38 10.38 -5.32 -18.73
C CYS A 38 10.84 -6.11 -19.94
N THR A 39 10.85 -5.44 -21.09
CA THR A 39 11.15 -6.15 -22.33
C THR A 39 12.55 -6.72 -22.36
N ASN A 40 13.45 -6.16 -21.57
CA ASN A 40 14.80 -6.71 -21.52
C ASN A 40 14.95 -7.84 -20.51
N GLY A 41 13.84 -8.32 -19.95
CA GLY A 41 13.89 -9.41 -18.99
C GLY A 41 14.06 -8.98 -17.54
N THR A 42 14.18 -7.69 -17.28
CA THR A 42 14.37 -7.21 -15.93
C THR A 42 13.03 -7.15 -15.22
N ALA A 43 12.99 -7.65 -14.00
CA ALA A 43 11.78 -7.56 -13.18
C ALA A 43 11.94 -6.37 -12.23
N ILE A 44 10.90 -5.60 -12.08
CA ILE A 44 10.91 -4.48 -11.15
C ILE A 44 9.60 -4.49 -10.39
N ALA A 45 9.59 -3.77 -9.29
CA ALA A 45 8.39 -3.63 -8.50
C ALA A 45 8.22 -2.16 -8.13
N VAL A 46 6.98 -1.71 -8.08
CA VAL A 46 6.69 -0.35 -7.70
C VAL A 46 5.62 -0.39 -6.63
N ARG A 47 5.89 0.29 -5.52
CA ARG A 47 4.88 0.43 -4.48
C ARG A 47 4.35 1.84 -4.55
N PHE A 48 3.09 1.97 -4.90
CA PHE A 48 2.45 3.27 -4.98
C PHE A 48 1.82 3.61 -3.64
N SER A 49 2.06 4.81 -3.17
CA SER A 49 1.48 5.29 -1.91
C SER A 49 0.68 6.54 -2.18
N PRO A 50 -0.58 6.39 -2.59
CA PRO A 50 -1.38 7.56 -2.95
C PRO A 50 -1.50 8.58 -1.83
N ALA A 51 -1.60 8.13 -0.61
CA ALA A 51 -1.75 9.06 0.50
C ALA A 51 -0.53 9.97 0.64
N ASN A 52 0.64 9.49 0.25
CA ASN A 52 1.86 10.27 0.34
C ASN A 52 2.27 10.84 -1.00
N GLU A 53 1.53 10.51 -2.04
CA GLU A 53 1.86 10.96 -3.40
C GLU A 53 3.26 10.56 -3.79
N THR A 54 3.64 9.34 -3.43
CA THR A 54 4.97 8.83 -3.75
C THR A 54 4.87 7.44 -4.32
N ALA A 55 5.97 7.00 -4.90
CA ALA A 55 6.12 5.62 -5.34
C ALA A 55 7.53 5.19 -5.02
N VAL A 56 7.70 3.94 -4.67
CA VAL A 56 9.02 3.39 -4.40
C VAL A 56 9.30 2.36 -5.48
N LEU A 57 10.32 2.60 -6.27
CA LEU A 57 10.72 1.73 -7.33
C LEU A 57 11.82 0.81 -6.83
N THR A 58 11.65 -0.48 -6.94
CA THR A 58 12.67 -1.44 -6.57
C THR A 58 13.24 -2.03 -7.84
N HIS A 59 14.53 -1.87 -8.03
CA HIS A 59 15.20 -2.32 -9.23
C HIS A 59 16.56 -2.88 -8.82
N GLN A 60 16.79 -4.14 -9.13
CA GLN A 60 18.05 -4.78 -8.83
C GLN A 60 18.47 -4.61 -7.38
N GLY A 61 17.54 -4.79 -6.49
CA GLY A 61 17.86 -4.74 -5.07
C GLY A 61 17.92 -3.35 -4.48
N SER A 62 17.78 -2.30 -5.29
CA SER A 62 17.81 -0.94 -4.80
C SER A 62 16.42 -0.35 -4.83
N SER A 63 16.13 0.46 -3.83
CA SER A 63 14.83 1.13 -3.74
C SER A 63 15.02 2.62 -3.95
N ILE A 64 14.19 3.18 -4.80
CA ILE A 64 14.26 4.59 -5.15
C ILE A 64 12.90 5.20 -4.87
N THR A 65 12.87 6.26 -4.08
CA THR A 65 11.62 6.94 -3.77
C THR A 65 11.39 8.07 -4.77
N LEU A 66 10.20 8.11 -5.32
CA LEU A 66 9.85 9.09 -6.34
C LEU A 66 8.61 9.85 -5.90
N ALA A 67 8.51 11.10 -6.31
CA ALA A 67 7.38 11.95 -5.97
C ALA A 67 6.46 12.08 -7.16
N GLN A 68 5.17 12.11 -6.90
CA GLN A 68 4.18 12.20 -7.94
C GLN A 68 4.29 13.54 -8.65
N GLN A 69 4.16 13.50 -9.96
CA GLN A 69 4.21 14.69 -10.79
C GLN A 69 2.88 14.84 -11.51
N PRO A 70 2.54 16.05 -11.92
CA PRO A 70 1.31 16.24 -12.69
C PRO A 70 1.34 15.41 -13.97
N SER A 71 0.22 14.86 -14.32
CA SER A 71 0.13 14.03 -15.50
C SER A 71 -1.26 14.17 -16.09
N GLY A 72 -1.35 14.27 -17.40
CA GLY A 72 -2.64 14.38 -18.05
C GLY A 72 -3.40 13.08 -18.05
N SER A 73 -2.72 11.97 -18.26
CA SER A 73 -3.34 10.67 -18.17
C SER A 73 -2.29 9.72 -17.69
N GLY A 74 -2.71 8.68 -16.98
CA GLY A 74 -1.74 7.79 -16.37
C GLY A 74 -1.09 8.49 -15.19
N PHE A 75 0.17 8.17 -14.96
CA PHE A 75 0.87 8.73 -13.81
C PHE A 75 2.34 8.97 -14.14
N ILE A 76 2.95 9.88 -13.40
CA ILE A 76 4.36 10.16 -13.50
C ILE A 76 4.87 10.36 -12.09
N TYR A 77 5.95 9.65 -11.73
CA TYR A 77 6.64 9.86 -10.47
C TYR A 77 8.12 10.06 -10.79
N SER A 78 8.75 10.98 -10.12
CA SER A 78 10.13 11.33 -10.45
C SER A 78 10.84 11.87 -9.22
N ASN A 79 12.15 11.70 -9.21
CA ASN A 79 12.97 12.38 -8.21
C ASN A 79 14.06 13.18 -8.92
N GLY A 80 13.87 13.45 -10.21
CA GLY A 80 14.84 14.15 -11.00
C GLY A 80 15.47 13.19 -11.98
N PRO A 81 16.56 12.55 -11.61
CA PRO A 81 17.23 11.65 -12.56
C PRO A 81 16.47 10.34 -12.78
N ASN A 82 15.55 10.01 -11.92
CA ASN A 82 14.80 8.77 -12.07
C ASN A 82 13.33 9.09 -12.22
N THR A 83 12.69 8.50 -13.21
CA THR A 83 11.30 8.78 -13.51
C THR A 83 10.61 7.49 -13.93
N ILE A 84 9.38 7.30 -13.46
CA ILE A 84 8.53 6.25 -14.00
C ILE A 84 7.27 6.94 -14.50
N ARG A 85 6.77 6.48 -15.62
CA ARG A 85 5.51 6.97 -16.13
C ARG A 85 4.73 5.80 -16.67
N GLY A 86 3.46 5.78 -16.39
CA GLY A 86 2.68 4.64 -16.78
C GLY A 86 1.27 5.00 -17.11
N LYS A 87 0.61 4.07 -17.79
CA LYS A 87 -0.78 4.21 -18.14
C LYS A 87 -1.31 2.81 -18.37
N GLY A 88 -2.38 2.45 -17.70
CA GLY A 88 -2.88 1.09 -17.78
C GLY A 88 -1.86 0.15 -17.21
N ASP A 89 -1.51 -0.86 -17.96
CA ASP A 89 -0.53 -1.84 -17.51
C ASP A 89 0.88 -1.52 -17.99
N ASP A 90 1.04 -0.46 -18.75
CA ASP A 90 2.34 -0.14 -19.33
C ASP A 90 3.11 0.79 -18.44
N LEU A 91 4.40 0.61 -18.37
CA LEU A 91 5.27 1.42 -17.55
C LEU A 91 6.58 1.67 -18.29
N THR A 92 7.01 2.92 -18.30
CA THR A 92 8.31 3.29 -18.81
C THR A 92 9.16 3.73 -17.62
N VAL A 93 10.35 3.19 -17.51
CA VAL A 93 11.24 3.47 -16.40
C VAL A 93 12.50 4.11 -16.93
N GLU A 94 12.84 5.29 -16.40
CA GLU A 94 14.04 5.99 -16.78
C GLU A 94 14.89 6.14 -15.52
N ILE A 95 16.05 5.51 -15.49
CA ILE A 95 16.92 5.57 -14.35
C ILE A 95 18.24 6.21 -14.80
N GLY A 96 18.49 7.41 -14.32
CA GLY A 96 19.72 8.10 -14.67
C GLY A 96 19.87 8.19 -16.17
N ARG A 97 21.01 7.74 -16.64
CA ARG A 97 21.29 7.79 -18.05
C ARG A 97 21.07 6.46 -18.75
N MET A 98 20.45 5.52 -18.08
CA MET A 98 20.22 4.24 -18.71
C MET A 98 19.19 4.38 -19.80
N VAL A 99 19.21 3.45 -20.72
CA VAL A 99 18.17 3.39 -21.74
C VAL A 99 16.86 3.12 -21.04
N PRO A 100 15.80 3.82 -21.38
CA PRO A 100 14.52 3.60 -20.73
C PRO A 100 14.07 2.16 -20.89
N LEU A 101 13.44 1.64 -19.85
CA LEU A 101 12.90 0.30 -19.87
C LEU A 101 11.41 0.36 -20.14
N GLN A 102 10.96 -0.53 -20.99
CA GLN A 102 9.53 -0.65 -21.27
C GLN A 102 9.03 -1.88 -20.55
N CYS A 103 8.07 -1.71 -19.67
CA CYS A 103 7.63 -2.78 -18.80
C CYS A 103 6.12 -2.91 -18.82
N THR A 104 5.64 -4.07 -18.41
CA THR A 104 4.21 -4.34 -18.37
C THR A 104 3.88 -4.99 -17.03
N ALA A 105 2.76 -4.61 -16.47
CA ALA A 105 2.32 -5.15 -15.19
C ALA A 105 2.02 -6.64 -15.34
N GLN A 106 2.35 -7.38 -14.30
CA GLN A 106 2.15 -8.83 -14.28
C GLN A 106 0.82 -9.21 -13.65
#